data_29663a25e07b14d657342e5536f9894a
#
_entry.id   29663a25e07b14d657342e5536f9894a
#
_cell.length_a   1.000
_cell.length_b   1.000
_cell.length_c   1.000
_cell.angle_alpha   90.00
_cell.angle_beta   90.00
_cell.angle_gamma   90.00
#
_symmetry.space_group_name_H-M   'P 1'
#
loop_
_entity.id
_entity.type
_entity.pdbx_description
1 polymer ?
#
loop_
_entity_poly.entity_id
_entity_poly.type
_entity_poly.pdbx_seq_one_letter_code
_entity_poly.pdbx_strand_id
1 'polypeptide(L)'
;MKRLFIASMMLCALLITACGGKKKQMESTDITDNDSTAILAQEEMIGLIKDLYVAEAKGEVGIDELYACHMWRKMVAAVNEKDSHVAEIGFFNDDYWTQMQDSNPEDLEARDIKFEQLDVEKGRATVSFLLHSSVQDVRQKFEFCHEDGNWRVHNIIRFKDVDGKEEESNLMIGMRSYLDEPLEEVQVLTFANMAGIYDDEKQESRFCLNEDGTATWVMIGSLNYTEYTYTINGNTICLKPKDVESEDDCYDYDENTRTLKNEQGAVYYRQVAE
;
A
#
# COMPACT_ATOMS: atom_id res chain seq x y z
N MET A 1 -24.80 -23.66 18.73
CA MET A 1 -26.24 -23.33 18.54
C MET A 1 -26.46 -23.19 17.03
N LYS A 2 -27.21 -24.11 16.44
CA LYS A 2 -27.49 -24.16 15.00
C LYS A 2 -28.49 -23.06 14.64
N ARG A 3 -28.15 -22.11 13.78
CA ARG A 3 -29.12 -21.17 13.20
C ARG A 3 -29.51 -21.67 11.83
N LEU A 4 -30.78 -22.06 11.70
CA LEU A 4 -31.46 -22.38 10.46
C LEU A 4 -31.70 -21.07 9.67
N PHE A 5 -31.16 -20.98 8.44
CA PHE A 5 -31.60 -19.98 7.48
C PHE A 5 -32.81 -20.51 6.74
N ILE A 6 -33.93 -19.83 6.92
CA ILE A 6 -35.18 -20.06 6.19
C ILE A 6 -35.12 -19.19 4.93
N ALA A 7 -34.99 -19.84 3.77
CA ALA A 7 -35.15 -19.18 2.47
C ALA A 7 -36.65 -18.83 2.27
N SER A 8 -36.98 -17.55 2.21
CA SER A 8 -38.30 -17.06 1.84
C SER A 8 -38.39 -16.93 0.34
N MET A 9 -39.00 -17.92 -0.30
CA MET A 9 -39.40 -17.89 -1.71
C MET A 9 -40.68 -17.07 -1.85
N MET A 10 -40.58 -15.82 -2.34
CA MET A 10 -41.74 -15.01 -2.70
C MET A 10 -42.12 -15.28 -4.15
N LEU A 11 -43.16 -16.07 -4.33
CA LEU A 11 -43.79 -16.38 -5.62
C LEU A 11 -44.76 -15.24 -5.99
N CYS A 12 -44.37 -14.34 -6.89
CA CYS A 12 -45.29 -13.37 -7.49
C CYS A 12 -46.00 -13.95 -8.70
N ALA A 13 -47.25 -14.34 -8.51
CA ALA A 13 -48.15 -14.68 -9.59
C ALA A 13 -48.75 -13.42 -10.25
N LEU A 14 -48.36 -13.11 -11.47
CA LEU A 14 -48.98 -12.08 -12.31
C LEU A 14 -50.12 -12.69 -13.11
N LEU A 15 -51.36 -12.30 -12.77
CA LEU A 15 -52.56 -12.54 -13.58
C LEU A 15 -52.57 -11.55 -14.76
N ILE A 16 -52.43 -12.07 -15.99
CA ILE A 16 -52.62 -11.31 -17.21
C ILE A 16 -54.00 -11.64 -17.76
N THR A 17 -54.92 -10.68 -17.73
CA THR A 17 -56.19 -10.71 -18.43
C THR A 17 -56.00 -10.44 -19.92
N ALA A 18 -56.42 -11.40 -20.74
CA ALA A 18 -56.38 -11.35 -22.19
C ALA A 18 -57.43 -10.39 -22.74
N CYS A 19 -57.04 -9.48 -23.65
CA CYS A 19 -57.92 -8.91 -24.64
C CYS A 19 -57.28 -8.99 -26.02
N GLY A 20 -58.03 -9.55 -26.99
CA GLY A 20 -57.58 -10.13 -28.24
C GLY A 20 -56.94 -9.17 -29.25
N GLY A 21 -56.10 -9.74 -30.08
CA GLY A 21 -55.61 -9.12 -31.34
C GLY A 21 -54.37 -9.81 -31.87
N LYS A 22 -54.56 -10.57 -32.94
CA LYS A 22 -53.59 -11.07 -33.94
C LYS A 22 -52.33 -11.80 -33.40
N LYS A 23 -52.31 -13.12 -33.60
CA LYS A 23 -51.16 -14.00 -33.50
C LYS A 23 -50.00 -13.47 -34.35
N LYS A 24 -49.04 -12.79 -33.72
CA LYS A 24 -47.64 -12.83 -34.09
C LYS A 24 -47.01 -13.93 -33.25
N GLN A 25 -46.51 -14.96 -33.94
CA GLN A 25 -45.72 -16.02 -33.35
C GLN A 25 -44.51 -15.37 -32.66
N MET A 26 -44.56 -15.26 -31.35
CA MET A 26 -43.43 -14.90 -30.55
C MET A 26 -42.54 -16.15 -30.57
N GLU A 27 -41.44 -16.08 -31.29
CA GLU A 27 -40.32 -16.99 -31.05
C GLU A 27 -40.03 -16.97 -29.56
N SER A 28 -40.20 -18.11 -28.92
CA SER A 28 -39.65 -18.32 -27.59
C SER A 28 -38.14 -18.27 -27.77
N THR A 29 -37.53 -17.16 -27.43
CA THR A 29 -36.11 -17.13 -27.16
C THR A 29 -35.90 -18.07 -25.97
N ASP A 30 -35.41 -19.27 -26.26
CA ASP A 30 -34.82 -20.15 -25.26
C ASP A 30 -33.70 -19.31 -24.58
N ILE A 31 -34.00 -18.82 -23.40
CA ILE A 31 -32.95 -18.30 -22.50
C ILE A 31 -32.12 -19.53 -22.19
N THR A 32 -30.96 -19.61 -22.80
CA THR A 32 -30.04 -20.74 -22.58
C THR A 32 -29.60 -20.69 -21.11
N ASP A 33 -29.39 -21.86 -20.49
CA ASP A 33 -28.92 -21.96 -19.10
C ASP A 33 -27.67 -21.08 -18.82
N ASN A 34 -26.86 -20.82 -19.83
CA ASN A 34 -25.71 -19.93 -19.80
C ASN A 34 -26.08 -18.45 -19.52
N ASP A 35 -27.19 -17.96 -20.06
CA ASP A 35 -27.60 -16.56 -19.85
C ASP A 35 -28.02 -16.33 -18.38
N SER A 36 -28.71 -17.29 -17.78
CA SER A 36 -29.14 -17.22 -16.39
C SER A 36 -27.96 -17.28 -15.42
N THR A 37 -26.95 -18.11 -15.69
CA THR A 37 -25.74 -18.23 -14.88
C THR A 37 -24.88 -16.93 -14.94
N ALA A 38 -24.80 -16.32 -16.13
CA ALA A 38 -24.08 -15.05 -16.28
C ALA A 38 -24.76 -13.90 -15.52
N ILE A 39 -26.10 -13.84 -15.53
CA ILE A 39 -26.87 -12.85 -14.79
C ILE A 39 -26.64 -13.00 -13.28
N LEU A 40 -26.72 -14.23 -12.75
CA LEU A 40 -26.48 -14.49 -11.33
C LEU A 40 -25.04 -14.12 -10.90
N ALA A 41 -24.04 -14.43 -11.72
CA ALA A 41 -22.66 -14.05 -11.48
C ALA A 41 -22.47 -12.52 -11.45
N GLN A 42 -23.15 -11.78 -12.35
CA GLN A 42 -23.13 -10.32 -12.35
C GLN A 42 -23.76 -9.74 -11.09
N GLU A 43 -24.94 -10.25 -10.68
CA GLU A 43 -25.62 -9.81 -9.47
C GLU A 43 -24.78 -10.05 -8.23
N GLU A 44 -24.10 -11.20 -8.13
CA GLU A 44 -23.20 -11.52 -7.02
C GLU A 44 -22.03 -10.54 -6.96
N MET A 45 -21.34 -10.27 -8.07
CA MET A 45 -20.21 -9.34 -8.11
C MET A 45 -20.63 -7.89 -7.82
N ILE A 46 -21.79 -7.45 -8.31
CA ILE A 46 -22.35 -6.12 -7.97
C ILE A 46 -22.63 -6.04 -6.47
N GLY A 47 -23.22 -7.07 -5.88
CA GLY A 47 -23.44 -7.16 -4.45
C GLY A 47 -22.13 -7.07 -3.69
N LEU A 48 -21.13 -7.86 -4.08
CA LEU A 48 -19.81 -7.89 -3.47
C LEU A 48 -19.13 -6.50 -3.50
N ILE A 49 -19.15 -5.79 -4.63
CA ILE A 49 -18.57 -4.44 -4.72
C ILE A 49 -19.28 -3.48 -3.75
N LYS A 50 -20.59 -3.51 -3.69
CA LYS A 50 -21.36 -2.62 -2.79
C LYS A 50 -21.13 -2.95 -1.32
N ASP A 51 -21.14 -4.24 -0.97
CA ASP A 51 -20.94 -4.71 0.40
C ASP A 51 -19.52 -4.41 0.89
N LEU A 52 -18.51 -4.49 0.01
CA LEU A 52 -17.13 -4.09 0.30
C LEU A 52 -17.09 -2.62 0.75
N TYR A 53 -17.67 -1.69 -0.01
CA TYR A 53 -17.62 -0.27 0.37
C TYR A 53 -18.51 0.08 1.56
N VAL A 54 -19.54 -0.70 1.84
CA VAL A 54 -20.28 -0.60 3.10
C VAL A 54 -19.43 -1.07 4.27
N ALA A 55 -18.61 -2.10 4.11
CA ALA A 55 -17.70 -2.62 5.14
C ALA A 55 -16.55 -1.62 5.37
N GLU A 56 -15.96 -1.09 4.30
CA GLU A 56 -14.96 -0.01 4.37
C GLU A 56 -15.50 1.22 5.11
N ALA A 57 -16.70 1.68 4.75
CA ALA A 57 -17.34 2.80 5.40
C ALA A 57 -17.57 2.61 6.92
N LYS A 58 -17.72 1.38 7.36
CA LYS A 58 -17.88 1.02 8.78
C LYS A 58 -16.55 0.77 9.50
N GLY A 59 -15.43 0.77 8.78
CA GLY A 59 -14.13 0.38 9.32
C GLY A 59 -14.09 -1.07 9.79
N GLU A 60 -14.78 -1.98 9.08
CA GLU A 60 -14.78 -3.40 9.41
C GLU A 60 -13.36 -3.97 9.23
N VAL A 61 -12.93 -4.81 10.14
CA VAL A 61 -11.64 -5.49 10.05
C VAL A 61 -11.76 -6.77 9.23
N GLY A 62 -10.67 -7.15 8.54
CA GLY A 62 -10.66 -8.40 7.77
C GLY A 62 -11.36 -8.30 6.42
N ILE A 63 -11.37 -7.12 5.81
CA ILE A 63 -11.99 -6.87 4.50
C ILE A 63 -11.35 -7.75 3.42
N ASP A 64 -10.04 -7.89 3.42
CA ASP A 64 -9.34 -8.75 2.48
C ASP A 64 -9.77 -10.22 2.57
N GLU A 65 -10.00 -10.72 3.79
CA GLU A 65 -10.47 -12.09 4.01
C GLU A 65 -11.88 -12.31 3.45
N LEU A 66 -12.71 -11.27 3.48
CA LEU A 66 -14.10 -11.34 3.04
C LEU A 66 -14.24 -11.16 1.53
N TYR A 67 -13.46 -10.27 0.92
CA TYR A 67 -13.69 -9.81 -0.44
C TYR A 67 -12.59 -10.18 -1.43
N ALA A 68 -11.34 -10.38 -0.97
CA ALA A 68 -10.21 -10.69 -1.85
C ALA A 68 -9.92 -12.18 -1.96
N CYS A 69 -9.37 -12.60 -3.10
CA CYS A 69 -8.92 -13.97 -3.32
C CYS A 69 -7.62 -14.27 -2.54
N HIS A 70 -7.31 -15.55 -2.38
CA HIS A 70 -6.13 -16.00 -1.66
C HIS A 70 -4.82 -15.41 -2.24
N MET A 71 -4.72 -15.32 -3.57
CA MET A 71 -3.52 -14.77 -4.22
C MET A 71 -3.30 -13.29 -3.87
N TRP A 72 -4.36 -12.47 -3.90
CA TRP A 72 -4.30 -11.07 -3.50
C TRP A 72 -3.78 -10.93 -2.07
N ARG A 73 -4.43 -11.62 -1.13
CA ARG A 73 -4.06 -11.58 0.31
C ARG A 73 -2.61 -11.99 0.54
N LYS A 74 -2.14 -13.01 -0.17
CA LYS A 74 -0.75 -13.45 -0.09
C LYS A 74 0.22 -12.37 -0.58
N MET A 75 -0.12 -11.68 -1.68
CA MET A 75 0.69 -10.60 -2.22
C MET A 75 0.74 -9.40 -1.28
N VAL A 76 -0.41 -8.97 -0.74
CA VAL A 76 -0.49 -7.87 0.24
C VAL A 76 0.32 -8.21 1.50
N ALA A 77 0.21 -9.44 2.02
CA ALA A 77 1.00 -9.86 3.18
C ALA A 77 2.52 -9.81 2.90
N ALA A 78 2.96 -10.26 1.72
CA ALA A 78 4.39 -10.21 1.35
C ALA A 78 4.89 -8.75 1.19
N VAL A 79 4.07 -7.86 0.62
CA VAL A 79 4.39 -6.43 0.51
C VAL A 79 4.51 -5.81 1.90
N ASN A 80 3.55 -6.03 2.79
CA ASN A 80 3.58 -5.50 4.16
C ASN A 80 4.80 -6.04 4.96
N GLU A 81 5.17 -7.31 4.74
CA GLU A 81 6.39 -7.87 5.33
C GLU A 81 7.64 -7.14 4.82
N LYS A 82 7.75 -6.92 3.50
CA LYS A 82 8.85 -6.16 2.91
C LYS A 82 8.87 -4.73 3.43
N ASP A 83 7.72 -4.04 3.47
CA ASP A 83 7.58 -2.66 3.95
C ASP A 83 8.02 -2.51 5.41
N SER A 84 7.86 -3.54 6.24
CA SER A 84 8.33 -3.53 7.63
C SER A 84 9.85 -3.43 7.78
N HIS A 85 10.59 -3.68 6.70
CA HIS A 85 12.06 -3.63 6.64
C HIS A 85 12.60 -2.42 5.89
N VAL A 86 11.75 -1.54 5.35
CA VAL A 86 12.15 -0.29 4.70
C VAL A 86 11.86 0.90 5.62
N ALA A 87 12.77 1.88 5.63
CA ALA A 87 12.63 3.07 6.46
C ALA A 87 11.74 4.14 5.81
N GLU A 88 11.41 3.99 4.53
CA GLU A 88 10.64 4.92 3.72
C GLU A 88 9.15 4.53 3.70
N ILE A 89 8.35 5.36 2.98
CA ILE A 89 6.94 5.07 2.72
C ILE A 89 6.85 3.75 1.95
N GLY A 90 6.10 2.79 2.47
CA GLY A 90 5.90 1.49 1.85
C GLY A 90 5.19 1.56 0.49
N PHE A 91 4.98 0.41 -0.12
CA PHE A 91 4.33 0.29 -1.45
C PHE A 91 2.93 0.91 -1.48
N PHE A 92 2.16 0.70 -0.41
CA PHE A 92 0.83 1.30 -0.26
C PHE A 92 0.94 2.61 0.52
N ASN A 93 0.92 3.74 -0.20
CA ASN A 93 0.89 5.08 0.40
C ASN A 93 -0.53 5.62 0.61
N ASP A 94 -1.53 4.88 0.19
CA ASP A 94 -2.96 5.14 0.32
C ASP A 94 -3.71 3.81 0.53
N ASP A 95 -4.95 3.88 0.95
CA ASP A 95 -5.81 2.71 1.01
C ASP A 95 -6.07 2.17 -0.40
N TYR A 96 -5.77 0.88 -0.65
CA TYR A 96 -5.85 0.31 -1.99
C TYR A 96 -7.30 0.02 -2.44
N TRP A 97 -8.25 -0.10 -1.52
CA TRP A 97 -9.66 -0.27 -1.85
C TRP A 97 -10.30 1.03 -2.28
N THR A 98 -9.96 2.15 -1.64
CA THR A 98 -10.58 3.46 -1.87
C THR A 98 -9.73 4.39 -2.71
N GLN A 99 -8.40 4.21 -2.75
CA GLN A 99 -7.40 5.12 -3.35
C GLN A 99 -7.44 6.52 -2.71
N MET A 100 -7.77 6.57 -1.44
CA MET A 100 -7.88 7.82 -0.70
C MET A 100 -7.03 7.74 0.57
N GLN A 101 -6.36 8.84 0.93
CA GLN A 101 -5.64 8.94 2.21
C GLN A 101 -6.58 9.34 3.34
N ASP A 102 -7.50 10.26 3.04
CA ASP A 102 -8.44 10.84 4.00
C ASP A 102 -9.87 10.73 3.45
N SER A 103 -10.40 9.52 3.32
CA SER A 103 -11.80 9.33 2.95
C SER A 103 -12.72 9.53 4.15
N ASN A 104 -13.87 10.20 3.95
CA ASN A 104 -14.95 10.05 4.88
C ASN A 104 -15.72 8.76 4.53
N PRO A 105 -15.52 7.68 5.31
CA PRO A 105 -16.06 6.38 4.92
C PRO A 105 -17.59 6.34 4.81
N GLU A 106 -18.31 7.24 5.45
CA GLU A 106 -19.77 7.25 5.44
C GLU A 106 -20.38 7.55 4.05
N ASP A 107 -19.58 8.13 3.16
CA ASP A 107 -20.04 8.60 1.84
C ASP A 107 -19.61 7.71 0.66
N LEU A 108 -19.04 6.54 0.91
CA LEU A 108 -18.54 5.65 -0.15
C LEU A 108 -19.69 4.94 -0.88
N GLU A 109 -19.77 5.15 -2.20
CA GLU A 109 -20.77 4.49 -3.04
C GLU A 109 -20.20 4.10 -4.41
N ALA A 110 -20.29 2.80 -4.76
CA ALA A 110 -19.94 2.34 -6.11
C ALA A 110 -21.10 2.63 -7.08
N ARG A 111 -20.81 3.40 -8.14
CA ARG A 111 -21.74 3.83 -9.19
C ARG A 111 -21.25 3.39 -10.56
N ASP A 112 -22.15 3.44 -11.55
CA ASP A 112 -21.83 3.17 -12.97
C ASP A 112 -21.08 1.86 -13.19
N ILE A 113 -21.48 0.79 -12.48
CA ILE A 113 -20.85 -0.53 -12.53
C ILE A 113 -21.06 -1.14 -13.93
N LYS A 114 -19.97 -1.47 -14.62
CA LYS A 114 -19.95 -2.02 -15.98
C LYS A 114 -19.06 -3.25 -16.06
N PHE A 115 -19.59 -4.31 -16.63
CA PHE A 115 -18.82 -5.51 -16.97
C PHE A 115 -18.12 -5.28 -18.31
N GLU A 116 -16.79 -5.24 -18.30
CA GLU A 116 -15.96 -5.16 -19.50
C GLU A 116 -15.71 -6.55 -20.07
N GLN A 117 -15.60 -7.54 -19.19
CA GLN A 117 -15.43 -8.94 -19.55
C GLN A 117 -16.08 -9.83 -18.50
N LEU A 118 -16.73 -10.90 -18.96
CA LEU A 118 -17.28 -11.95 -18.10
C LEU A 118 -17.12 -13.32 -18.79
N ASP A 119 -16.40 -14.22 -18.14
CA ASP A 119 -16.20 -15.61 -18.56
C ASP A 119 -16.51 -16.50 -17.35
N VAL A 120 -17.78 -16.88 -17.21
CA VAL A 120 -18.25 -17.66 -16.06
C VAL A 120 -17.63 -19.06 -16.05
N GLU A 121 -17.39 -19.66 -17.23
CA GLU A 121 -16.80 -21.00 -17.34
C GLU A 121 -15.36 -21.03 -16.81
N LYS A 122 -14.60 -19.96 -17.06
CA LYS A 122 -13.25 -19.81 -16.54
C LYS A 122 -13.19 -19.16 -15.16
N GLY A 123 -14.34 -18.73 -14.63
CA GLY A 123 -14.41 -18.03 -13.35
C GLY A 123 -13.61 -16.73 -13.36
N ARG A 124 -13.76 -15.91 -14.43
CA ARG A 124 -13.04 -14.63 -14.57
C ARG A 124 -13.99 -13.53 -15.01
N ALA A 125 -13.83 -12.35 -14.42
CA ALA A 125 -14.54 -11.16 -14.86
C ALA A 125 -13.69 -9.91 -14.65
N THR A 126 -13.98 -8.86 -15.44
CA THR A 126 -13.41 -7.53 -15.27
C THR A 126 -14.57 -6.54 -15.20
N VAL A 127 -14.60 -5.76 -14.14
CA VAL A 127 -15.68 -4.83 -13.81
C VAL A 127 -15.10 -3.45 -13.53
N SER A 128 -15.53 -2.45 -14.27
CA SER A 128 -15.20 -1.04 -14.02
C SER A 128 -16.36 -0.32 -13.34
N PHE A 129 -16.04 0.65 -12.49
CA PHE A 129 -17.03 1.47 -11.80
C PHE A 129 -16.41 2.80 -11.33
N LEU A 130 -17.28 3.69 -10.88
CA LEU A 130 -16.91 4.95 -10.24
C LEU A 130 -17.16 4.81 -8.73
N LEU A 131 -16.12 4.93 -7.93
CA LEU A 131 -16.26 5.08 -6.49
C LEU A 131 -16.49 6.55 -6.18
N HIS A 132 -17.69 6.86 -5.70
CA HIS A 132 -18.08 8.20 -5.29
C HIS A 132 -17.82 8.39 -3.79
N SER A 133 -17.28 9.56 -3.43
CA SER A 133 -17.19 10.06 -2.06
C SER A 133 -17.46 11.54 -2.02
N SER A 134 -17.64 12.11 -0.82
CA SER A 134 -17.77 13.56 -0.63
C SER A 134 -16.51 14.35 -1.01
N VAL A 135 -15.36 13.68 -1.09
CA VAL A 135 -14.06 14.31 -1.41
C VAL A 135 -13.78 14.30 -2.90
N GLN A 136 -13.93 13.12 -3.53
CA GLN A 136 -13.62 12.93 -4.94
C GLN A 136 -14.31 11.69 -5.50
N ASP A 137 -14.47 11.67 -6.81
CA ASP A 137 -14.85 10.47 -7.55
C ASP A 137 -13.57 9.78 -8.03
N VAL A 138 -13.46 8.46 -7.78
CA VAL A 138 -12.31 7.65 -8.20
C VAL A 138 -12.79 6.56 -9.14
N ARG A 139 -12.24 6.53 -10.36
CA ARG A 139 -12.47 5.43 -11.28
C ARG A 139 -11.64 4.23 -10.88
N GLN A 140 -12.28 3.07 -10.82
CA GLN A 140 -11.64 1.82 -10.47
C GLN A 140 -12.07 0.70 -11.43
N LYS A 141 -11.21 -0.32 -11.50
CA LYS A 141 -11.51 -1.55 -12.21
C LYS A 141 -11.05 -2.73 -11.34
N PHE A 142 -11.96 -3.69 -11.13
CA PHE A 142 -11.64 -4.93 -10.43
C PHE A 142 -11.58 -6.08 -11.42
N GLU A 143 -10.57 -6.91 -11.29
CA GLU A 143 -10.53 -8.24 -11.89
C GLU A 143 -10.97 -9.24 -10.83
N PHE A 144 -11.94 -10.06 -11.18
CA PHE A 144 -12.49 -11.10 -10.31
C PHE A 144 -12.00 -12.48 -10.70
N CYS A 145 -11.90 -13.36 -9.72
CA CYS A 145 -11.80 -14.79 -9.90
C CYS A 145 -12.86 -15.50 -9.05
N HIS A 146 -13.29 -16.68 -9.53
CA HIS A 146 -14.17 -17.56 -8.77
C HIS A 146 -13.31 -18.53 -7.96
N GLU A 147 -13.38 -18.47 -6.63
CA GLU A 147 -12.58 -19.24 -5.68
C GLU A 147 -13.49 -19.78 -4.58
N ASP A 148 -13.39 -21.07 -4.28
CA ASP A 148 -14.17 -21.75 -3.22
C ASP A 148 -15.69 -21.50 -3.29
N GLY A 149 -16.24 -21.46 -4.52
CA GLY A 149 -17.66 -21.27 -4.76
C GLY A 149 -18.15 -19.83 -4.70
N ASN A 150 -17.27 -18.84 -4.59
CA ASN A 150 -17.61 -17.41 -4.50
C ASN A 150 -16.76 -16.58 -5.47
N TRP A 151 -17.32 -15.48 -5.95
CA TRP A 151 -16.52 -14.48 -6.63
C TRP A 151 -15.68 -13.68 -5.63
N ARG A 152 -14.42 -13.41 -6.00
CA ARG A 152 -13.46 -12.69 -5.17
C ARG A 152 -12.67 -11.71 -6.02
N VAL A 153 -12.28 -10.57 -5.44
CA VAL A 153 -11.39 -9.61 -6.11
C VAL A 153 -10.00 -10.23 -6.22
N HIS A 154 -9.52 -10.36 -7.45
CA HIS A 154 -8.20 -10.91 -7.75
C HIS A 154 -7.16 -9.82 -7.96
N ASN A 155 -7.58 -8.66 -8.48
CA ASN A 155 -6.69 -7.55 -8.78
C ASN A 155 -7.46 -6.24 -8.81
N ILE A 156 -6.78 -5.15 -8.50
CA ILE A 156 -7.27 -3.79 -8.59
C ILE A 156 -6.45 -3.05 -9.64
N ILE A 157 -7.14 -2.39 -10.57
CA ILE A 157 -6.55 -1.51 -11.56
C ILE A 157 -7.01 -0.10 -11.24
N ARG A 158 -6.04 0.78 -10.99
CA ARG A 158 -6.22 2.19 -10.70
C ARG A 158 -6.05 3.01 -11.95
N PHE A 159 -6.67 4.18 -11.96
CA PHE A 159 -6.50 5.16 -13.02
C PHE A 159 -5.78 6.38 -12.43
N LYS A 160 -4.67 6.76 -13.03
CA LYS A 160 -3.88 7.93 -12.63
C LYS A 160 -3.83 8.91 -13.80
N ASP A 161 -3.98 10.20 -13.51
CA ASP A 161 -3.69 11.24 -14.49
C ASP A 161 -2.18 11.47 -14.51
N VAL A 162 -1.57 11.20 -15.66
CA VAL A 162 -0.16 11.45 -15.92
C VAL A 162 -0.08 12.42 -17.10
N ASP A 163 0.30 13.66 -16.85
CA ASP A 163 0.42 14.72 -17.85
C ASP A 163 -0.87 14.95 -18.67
N GLY A 164 -2.03 14.89 -18.03
CA GLY A 164 -3.34 15.07 -18.66
C GLY A 164 -3.83 13.83 -19.44
N LYS A 165 -3.22 12.68 -19.22
CA LYS A 165 -3.65 11.39 -19.77
C LYS A 165 -3.96 10.43 -18.65
N GLU A 166 -5.09 9.75 -18.79
CA GLU A 166 -5.46 8.68 -17.88
C GLU A 166 -4.64 7.42 -18.21
N GLU A 167 -3.85 6.94 -17.25
CA GLU A 167 -3.06 5.71 -17.36
C GLU A 167 -3.56 4.66 -16.36
N GLU A 168 -3.62 3.40 -16.80
CA GLU A 168 -3.96 2.28 -15.94
C GLU A 168 -2.74 1.83 -15.13
N SER A 169 -2.91 1.65 -13.82
CA SER A 169 -1.92 1.11 -12.91
C SER A 169 -2.45 -0.19 -12.29
N ASN A 170 -1.86 -1.31 -12.68
CA ASN A 170 -2.22 -2.64 -12.21
C ASN A 170 -1.48 -2.96 -10.91
N LEU A 171 -2.21 -3.05 -9.79
CA LEU A 171 -1.59 -3.24 -8.47
C LEU A 171 -0.90 -4.60 -8.33
N MET A 172 -1.46 -5.67 -8.89
CA MET A 172 -0.83 -6.99 -8.82
C MET A 172 0.52 -7.03 -9.55
N ILE A 173 0.62 -6.35 -10.70
CA ILE A 173 1.89 -6.20 -11.43
C ILE A 173 2.85 -5.34 -10.62
N GLY A 174 2.38 -4.22 -10.09
CA GLY A 174 3.18 -3.32 -9.24
C GLY A 174 3.74 -4.04 -8.02
N MET A 175 2.91 -4.77 -7.27
CA MET A 175 3.35 -5.56 -6.11
C MET A 175 4.42 -6.60 -6.48
N ARG A 176 4.26 -7.30 -7.62
CA ARG A 176 5.27 -8.26 -8.08
C ARG A 176 6.60 -7.57 -8.37
N SER A 177 6.59 -6.48 -9.14
CA SER A 177 7.80 -5.71 -9.44
C SER A 177 8.46 -5.23 -8.15
N TYR A 178 7.68 -4.69 -7.22
CA TYR A 178 8.20 -4.25 -5.92
C TYR A 178 8.83 -5.37 -5.11
N LEU A 179 8.23 -6.57 -5.09
CA LEU A 179 8.76 -7.72 -4.36
C LEU A 179 10.02 -8.30 -5.03
N ASP A 180 10.14 -8.19 -6.35
CA ASP A 180 11.32 -8.62 -7.12
C ASP A 180 12.50 -7.63 -7.00
N GLU A 181 12.24 -6.37 -6.64
CA GLU A 181 13.29 -5.41 -6.33
C GLU A 181 14.05 -5.85 -5.08
N PRO A 182 15.39 -5.91 -5.14
CA PRO A 182 16.16 -6.20 -3.93
C PRO A 182 15.82 -5.13 -2.89
N LEU A 183 15.67 -5.54 -1.63
CA LEU A 183 15.70 -4.59 -0.53
C LEU A 183 17.01 -3.81 -0.70
N GLU A 184 16.95 -2.49 -0.85
CA GLU A 184 18.13 -1.70 -0.59
C GLU A 184 18.56 -2.11 0.82
N GLU A 185 19.75 -2.68 0.95
CA GLU A 185 20.34 -2.93 2.26
C GLU A 185 20.39 -1.55 2.91
N VAL A 186 19.38 -1.25 3.73
CA VAL A 186 19.49 -0.14 4.67
C VAL A 186 20.69 -0.54 5.52
N GLN A 187 21.84 0.01 5.21
CA GLN A 187 23.01 -0.21 6.04
C GLN A 187 22.64 0.32 7.40
N VAL A 188 22.29 -0.62 8.29
CA VAL A 188 22.06 -0.26 9.69
C VAL A 188 23.38 0.28 10.18
N LEU A 189 23.43 1.58 10.43
CA LEU A 189 24.61 2.20 11.01
C LEU A 189 24.90 1.51 12.35
N THR A 190 26.09 1.03 12.48
CA THR A 190 26.59 0.39 13.71
C THR A 190 27.82 1.16 14.19
N PHE A 191 28.16 1.04 15.47
CA PHE A 191 29.40 1.62 15.96
C PHE A 191 30.62 1.21 15.13
N ALA A 192 30.66 -0.06 14.68
CA ALA A 192 31.77 -0.57 13.89
C ALA A 192 31.90 0.08 12.51
N ASN A 193 30.78 0.27 11.79
CA ASN A 193 30.83 0.88 10.47
C ASN A 193 30.95 2.41 10.51
N MET A 194 30.59 3.04 11.66
CA MET A 194 30.75 4.46 11.89
C MET A 194 32.10 4.84 12.49
N ALA A 195 32.83 3.88 13.11
CA ALA A 195 34.13 4.17 13.66
C ALA A 195 35.08 4.71 12.58
N GLY A 196 35.78 5.77 12.92
CA GLY A 196 36.68 6.42 11.99
C GLY A 196 36.99 7.87 12.37
N ILE A 197 37.74 8.51 11.50
CA ILE A 197 38.18 9.91 11.65
C ILE A 197 37.33 10.75 10.69
N TYR A 198 36.81 11.84 11.19
CA TYR A 198 35.99 12.80 10.46
C TYR A 198 36.55 14.21 10.64
N ASP A 199 37.01 14.82 9.58
CA ASP A 199 37.55 16.18 9.59
C ASP A 199 36.53 17.18 9.03
N ASP A 200 36.48 18.40 9.59
CA ASP A 200 35.69 19.45 8.97
C ASP A 200 36.28 19.89 7.63
N GLU A 201 35.49 20.65 6.84
CA GLU A 201 35.87 21.09 5.50
C GLU A 201 37.22 21.85 5.47
N LYS A 202 37.54 22.59 6.56
CA LYS A 202 38.75 23.38 6.65
C LYS A 202 39.91 22.63 7.29
N GLN A 203 39.66 21.41 7.77
CA GLN A 203 40.60 20.61 8.55
C GLN A 203 41.10 21.34 9.82
N GLU A 204 40.21 22.14 10.43
CA GLU A 204 40.50 22.85 11.69
C GLU A 204 40.08 22.04 12.91
N SER A 205 39.07 21.14 12.73
CA SER A 205 38.58 20.26 13.78
C SER A 205 38.35 18.84 13.30
N ARG A 206 38.35 17.90 14.25
CA ARG A 206 38.30 16.48 14.00
C ARG A 206 37.43 15.75 15.02
N PHE A 207 36.56 14.85 14.55
CA PHE A 207 35.96 13.81 15.35
C PHE A 207 36.67 12.47 15.12
N CYS A 208 36.90 11.73 16.19
CA CYS A 208 37.29 10.34 16.15
C CYS A 208 36.16 9.53 16.81
N LEU A 209 35.42 8.75 16.03
CA LEU A 209 34.37 7.85 16.50
C LEU A 209 34.95 6.48 16.71
N ASN A 210 34.70 5.84 17.86
CA ASN A 210 35.21 4.53 18.22
C ASN A 210 34.09 3.48 18.17
N GLU A 211 34.46 2.22 17.94
CA GLU A 211 33.52 1.08 17.87
C GLU A 211 32.77 0.80 19.19
N ASP A 212 33.26 1.32 20.30
CA ASP A 212 32.67 1.17 21.65
C ASP A 212 31.60 2.23 21.99
N GLY A 213 31.25 3.11 21.05
CA GLY A 213 30.30 4.20 21.27
C GLY A 213 30.89 5.42 21.98
N THR A 214 32.24 5.49 22.09
CA THR A 214 32.92 6.70 22.54
C THR A 214 33.40 7.52 21.35
N ALA A 215 33.54 8.83 21.56
CA ALA A 215 34.11 9.74 20.58
C ALA A 215 35.01 10.79 21.22
N THR A 216 35.91 11.34 20.43
CA THR A 216 36.70 12.50 20.83
C THR A 216 36.62 13.58 19.77
N TRP A 217 36.49 14.83 20.19
CA TRP A 217 36.61 15.99 19.32
C TRP A 217 37.83 16.78 19.68
N VAL A 218 38.56 17.22 18.69
CA VAL A 218 39.81 17.99 18.87
C VAL A 218 39.94 19.08 17.82
N MET A 219 40.45 20.24 18.21
CA MET A 219 40.97 21.23 17.24
C MET A 219 42.34 20.74 16.77
N ILE A 220 42.54 20.65 15.44
CA ILE A 220 43.79 20.17 14.88
C ILE A 220 44.93 21.09 15.26
N GLY A 221 45.98 20.52 15.81
CA GLY A 221 47.10 21.28 16.41
C GLY A 221 46.96 21.63 17.89
N SER A 222 45.81 21.30 18.51
CA SER A 222 45.60 21.44 19.96
C SER A 222 45.96 20.13 20.69
N LEU A 223 46.41 20.27 21.95
CA LEU A 223 46.57 19.13 22.86
C LEU A 223 45.30 18.88 23.70
N ASN A 224 44.33 19.77 23.62
CA ASN A 224 43.06 19.63 24.33
C ASN A 224 42.04 18.95 23.47
N TYR A 225 41.33 18.00 24.03
CA TYR A 225 40.24 17.29 23.39
C TYR A 225 39.03 17.21 24.33
N THR A 226 37.84 17.05 23.74
CA THR A 226 36.60 16.79 24.47
C THR A 226 36.18 15.36 24.23
N GLU A 227 35.83 14.63 25.30
CA GLU A 227 35.31 13.28 25.23
C GLU A 227 33.79 13.27 25.14
N TYR A 228 33.26 12.39 24.31
CA TYR A 228 31.84 12.16 24.09
C TYR A 228 31.51 10.68 24.22
N THR A 229 30.25 10.42 24.52
CA THR A 229 29.60 9.17 24.12
C THR A 229 28.71 9.48 22.94
N TYR A 230 28.48 8.51 22.02
CA TYR A 230 27.54 8.72 20.96
C TYR A 230 26.54 7.57 20.85
N THR A 231 25.34 7.90 20.35
CA THR A 231 24.26 6.96 20.03
C THR A 231 23.94 7.03 18.54
N ILE A 232 23.40 5.96 17.98
CA ILE A 232 22.99 5.87 16.58
C ILE A 232 21.50 5.60 16.55
N ASN A 233 20.73 6.47 15.87
CA ASN A 233 19.30 6.36 15.67
C ASN A 233 19.00 6.48 14.17
N GLY A 234 18.80 5.36 13.47
CA GLY A 234 18.70 5.36 12.01
C GLY A 234 19.97 5.91 11.38
N ASN A 235 19.89 6.97 10.62
CA ASN A 235 21.02 7.66 9.99
C ASN A 235 21.58 8.83 10.81
N THR A 236 21.08 9.05 12.02
CA THR A 236 21.51 10.17 12.88
C THR A 236 22.43 9.68 13.98
N ILE A 237 23.53 10.38 14.20
CA ILE A 237 24.50 10.16 15.29
C ILE A 237 24.38 11.31 16.25
N CYS A 238 24.07 11.04 17.52
CA CYS A 238 23.99 12.05 18.56
C CYS A 238 25.16 11.90 19.54
N LEU A 239 25.95 12.96 19.71
CA LEU A 239 27.14 13.07 20.54
C LEU A 239 26.76 13.77 21.83
N LYS A 240 27.09 13.15 22.98
CA LYS A 240 26.90 13.72 24.31
C LYS A 240 28.23 13.89 25.00
N PRO A 241 28.64 15.12 25.37
CA PRO A 241 29.85 15.34 26.14
C PRO A 241 29.83 14.60 27.49
N LYS A 242 30.96 14.01 27.90
CA LYS A 242 31.01 13.23 29.14
C LYS A 242 31.00 14.10 30.41
N ASP A 243 31.59 15.29 30.36
CA ASP A 243 31.86 16.08 31.54
C ASP A 243 31.00 17.35 31.66
N VAL A 244 30.06 17.56 30.78
CA VAL A 244 29.19 18.74 30.70
C VAL A 244 27.74 18.34 30.53
N GLU A 245 26.85 18.91 31.36
CA GLU A 245 25.41 18.85 31.08
C GLU A 245 25.09 19.82 29.93
N SER A 246 25.07 19.31 28.71
CA SER A 246 24.66 20.03 27.53
C SER A 246 23.65 19.18 26.73
N GLU A 247 22.95 19.84 25.83
CA GLU A 247 22.14 19.14 24.84
C GLU A 247 23.03 18.28 23.92
N ASP A 248 22.50 17.20 23.40
CA ASP A 248 23.21 16.30 22.48
C ASP A 248 23.40 17.02 21.14
N ASP A 249 24.61 16.96 20.60
CA ASP A 249 24.88 17.42 19.22
C ASP A 249 24.60 16.30 18.24
N CYS A 250 23.54 16.43 17.45
CA CYS A 250 23.13 15.42 16.50
C CYS A 250 23.57 15.75 15.07
N TYR A 251 24.01 14.74 14.35
CA TYR A 251 24.50 14.80 12.97
C TYR A 251 23.84 13.73 12.13
N ASP A 252 23.32 14.10 10.98
CA ASP A 252 22.86 13.17 9.97
C ASP A 252 24.03 12.64 9.15
N TYR A 253 24.11 11.34 8.99
CA TYR A 253 25.12 10.69 8.18
C TYR A 253 24.62 10.44 6.76
N ASP A 254 25.38 10.94 5.79
CA ASP A 254 25.17 10.63 4.37
C ASP A 254 26.23 9.60 3.93
N GLU A 255 25.78 8.40 3.61
CA GLU A 255 26.65 7.29 3.21
C GLU A 255 27.32 7.53 1.86
N ASN A 256 26.60 8.17 0.92
CA ASN A 256 27.11 8.41 -0.44
C ASN A 256 28.31 9.37 -0.42
N THR A 257 28.23 10.39 0.42
CA THR A 257 29.29 11.38 0.61
C THR A 257 30.21 11.05 1.79
N ARG A 258 29.81 10.10 2.66
CA ARG A 258 30.47 9.75 3.90
C ARG A 258 30.69 10.95 4.82
N THR A 259 29.66 11.75 4.97
CA THR A 259 29.69 12.97 5.76
C THR A 259 28.74 12.93 6.94
N LEU A 260 29.11 13.64 8.01
CA LEU A 260 28.25 13.98 9.13
C LEU A 260 27.87 15.45 9.01
N LYS A 261 26.57 15.77 9.05
CA LYS A 261 26.06 17.13 8.94
C LYS A 261 25.07 17.44 10.05
N ASN A 262 25.28 18.53 10.78
CA ASN A 262 24.34 19.00 11.78
C ASN A 262 23.36 20.05 11.23
N GLU A 263 22.32 20.38 12.01
CA GLU A 263 21.31 21.38 11.65
C GLU A 263 21.90 22.78 11.46
N GLN A 264 23.03 23.10 12.12
CA GLN A 264 23.74 24.38 12.02
C GLN A 264 24.58 24.47 10.75
N GLY A 265 24.65 23.38 9.96
CA GLY A 265 25.36 23.31 8.68
C GLY A 265 26.84 22.96 8.80
N ALA A 266 27.32 22.54 9.99
CA ALA A 266 28.68 21.99 10.12
C ALA A 266 28.73 20.62 9.41
N VAL A 267 29.75 20.40 8.58
CA VAL A 267 29.94 19.18 7.82
C VAL A 267 31.32 18.59 8.13
N TYR A 268 31.36 17.30 8.45
CA TYR A 268 32.58 16.53 8.69
C TYR A 268 32.69 15.39 7.68
N TYR A 269 33.83 15.25 7.07
CA TYR A 269 34.13 14.27 6.02
C TYR A 269 34.93 13.12 6.58
N ARG A 270 34.47 11.89 6.37
CA ARG A 270 35.21 10.70 6.79
C ARG A 270 36.53 10.57 6.05
N GLN A 271 37.61 10.47 6.77
CA GLN A 271 38.94 10.23 6.21
C GLN A 271 39.07 8.75 5.80
N VAL A 272 39.55 8.51 4.60
CA VAL A 272 39.88 7.17 4.13
C VAL A 272 41.32 6.88 4.59
N ALA A 273 41.52 5.78 5.32
CA ALA A 273 42.88 5.32 5.63
C ALA A 273 43.58 4.97 4.30
N GLU A 274 44.69 5.61 4.01
CA GLU A 274 45.56 5.27 2.89
C GLU A 274 46.22 3.90 3.07
#